data_c00ebd9c5e9d046c1d9fcdb9c394726c
#
_entry.id   c00ebd9c5e9d046c1d9fcdb9c394726c
#
_cell.length_a   1.000
_cell.length_b   1.000
_cell.length_c   1.000
_cell.angle_alpha   90.00
_cell.angle_beta   90.00
_cell.angle_gamma   90.00
#
_symmetry.space_group_name_H-M   'P 1'
#
loop_
_entity.id
_entity.type
_entity.pdbx_description
1 polymer ?
#
loop_
_entity_poly.entity_id
_entity_poly.type
_entity_poly.pdbx_seq_one_letter_code
_entity_poly.pdbx_strand_id
1 'polypeptide(L)'
;MKKTLVVSIFGIAACLLMAFVLFAKKNITPAPVPRPAPAWKLEKSKAWVTGRIALDSGYAKSVTLTAPTLSLSGMFHTELAYLNEDDGTFTLEAEIFCPQKQSMIYDGKSIPVYLEPNDTLHIEFASGDFMKNSDGKFSSVRFSGPNAAVNADLLAFAVHRGNTSYDPFREGKTAEDFRAGTDALYRTYRDQLQAFTVKRQCDPKFFDLADREITTAKQLYTWYAIEVSGGGPLPAKEAPALFAGSESSLDDRNFTFLMPYLYYLDQLGQVDIWGADTVGKPETEKIQVLRNNFDTLLARYPAGLSRDALLLIALQRHYKHKEIRDALSDVYSATDRYLQSPVMREAWEEIVAPYLAAAAPKRNVYKLELRPTERFIAELFAPYRNSGKILYVDIWQVWCGPCRQEMPYSVELHEKLQGRPVEFVYLCTSSDKGDFDREIVKLGIADTGKNIWLNEDESRILRHYFGVSGTPHYWIIGENGDFVSESATDPSDPKTYEMLWKLTEK
;
A
#
# COMPACT_ATOMS: atom_id res chain seq x y z
N MET A 1 -5.98 52.39 -59.60
CA MET A 1 -7.04 51.47 -59.08
C MET A 1 -6.53 50.15 -58.54
N LYS A 2 -5.33 50.05 -57.96
CA LYS A 2 -4.82 48.79 -57.35
C LYS A 2 -4.48 48.87 -55.86
N LYS A 3 -4.63 50.01 -55.22
CA LYS A 3 -4.29 50.18 -53.77
C LYS A 3 -5.50 50.03 -52.81
N THR A 4 -6.73 50.11 -53.31
CA THR A 4 -7.92 50.06 -52.46
C THR A 4 -8.43 48.63 -52.19
N LEU A 5 -8.02 47.62 -52.96
CA LEU A 5 -8.47 46.25 -52.82
C LEU A 5 -7.68 45.45 -51.79
N VAL A 6 -6.44 45.83 -51.49
CA VAL A 6 -5.56 45.11 -50.54
C VAL A 6 -5.96 45.41 -49.09
N VAL A 7 -6.46 46.60 -48.80
CA VAL A 7 -6.88 46.99 -47.42
C VAL A 7 -8.16 46.23 -47.01
N SER A 8 -9.06 45.90 -47.94
CA SER A 8 -10.31 45.18 -47.64
C SER A 8 -10.08 43.70 -47.33
N ILE A 9 -9.07 43.05 -47.93
CA ILE A 9 -8.79 41.62 -47.70
C ILE A 9 -8.14 41.41 -46.31
N PHE A 10 -7.24 42.30 -45.89
CA PHE A 10 -6.63 42.25 -44.53
C PHE A 10 -7.65 42.55 -43.43
N GLY A 11 -8.59 43.45 -43.66
CA GLY A 11 -9.67 43.76 -42.70
C GLY A 11 -10.61 42.58 -42.45
N ILE A 12 -10.98 41.87 -43.54
CA ILE A 12 -11.87 40.70 -43.47
C ILE A 12 -11.16 39.51 -42.81
N ALA A 13 -9.88 39.28 -43.09
CA ALA A 13 -9.07 38.23 -42.44
C ALA A 13 -8.87 38.49 -40.94
N ALA A 14 -8.63 39.75 -40.56
CA ALA A 14 -8.51 40.16 -39.13
C ALA A 14 -9.85 40.02 -38.38
N CYS A 15 -10.99 40.35 -39.01
CA CYS A 15 -12.31 40.17 -38.43
C CYS A 15 -12.69 38.68 -38.30
N LEU A 16 -12.32 37.84 -39.27
CA LEU A 16 -12.53 36.38 -39.19
C LEU A 16 -11.64 35.73 -38.13
N LEU A 17 -10.38 36.18 -37.99
CA LEU A 17 -9.49 35.69 -36.91
C LEU A 17 -10.00 36.13 -35.54
N MET A 18 -10.47 37.38 -35.38
CA MET A 18 -11.08 37.83 -34.14
C MET A 18 -12.40 37.10 -33.84
N ALA A 19 -13.21 36.84 -34.82
CA ALA A 19 -14.46 36.06 -34.66
C ALA A 19 -14.14 34.62 -34.27
N PHE A 20 -13.10 34.00 -34.85
CA PHE A 20 -12.66 32.64 -34.48
C PHE A 20 -12.08 32.60 -33.05
N VAL A 21 -11.29 33.57 -32.65
CA VAL A 21 -10.76 33.69 -31.27
C VAL A 21 -11.87 33.98 -30.27
N LEU A 22 -12.89 34.77 -30.64
CA LEU A 22 -14.07 35.05 -29.81
C LEU A 22 -15.01 33.84 -29.73
N PHE A 23 -15.13 33.06 -30.83
CA PHE A 23 -15.93 31.83 -30.87
C PHE A 23 -15.22 30.70 -30.09
N ALA A 24 -13.91 30.57 -30.19
CA ALA A 24 -13.11 29.64 -29.41
C ALA A 24 -13.11 29.97 -27.88
N LYS A 25 -13.18 31.28 -27.54
CA LYS A 25 -13.36 31.69 -26.13
C LYS A 25 -14.77 31.48 -25.57
N LYS A 26 -15.80 31.34 -26.39
CA LYS A 26 -17.19 31.23 -25.96
C LYS A 26 -17.64 29.80 -25.67
N ASN A 27 -16.82 28.79 -26.04
CA ASN A 27 -17.13 27.38 -25.81
C ASN A 27 -16.19 26.69 -24.81
N ILE A 28 -15.33 27.44 -24.14
CA ILE A 28 -14.63 26.92 -22.96
C ILE A 28 -15.58 27.20 -21.79
N THR A 29 -16.44 26.25 -21.48
CA THR A 29 -17.07 26.20 -20.16
C THR A 29 -15.93 26.21 -19.16
N PRO A 30 -15.79 27.22 -18.29
CA PRO A 30 -14.74 27.18 -17.27
C PRO A 30 -14.93 25.88 -16.52
N ALA A 31 -13.84 25.13 -16.32
CA ALA A 31 -13.87 23.96 -15.46
C ALA A 31 -14.55 24.36 -14.14
N PRO A 32 -15.46 23.53 -13.62
CA PRO A 32 -16.14 23.85 -12.37
C PRO A 32 -15.09 24.22 -11.33
N VAL A 33 -15.20 25.43 -10.79
CA VAL A 33 -14.30 25.91 -9.73
C VAL A 33 -14.45 24.91 -8.59
N PRO A 34 -13.38 24.20 -8.19
CA PRO A 34 -13.48 23.25 -7.10
C PRO A 34 -14.07 23.94 -5.89
N ARG A 35 -15.17 23.43 -5.34
CA ARG A 35 -15.61 23.90 -4.03
C ARG A 35 -14.51 23.57 -3.04
N PRO A 36 -14.14 24.50 -2.13
CA PRO A 36 -13.19 24.16 -1.08
C PRO A 36 -13.71 22.91 -0.37
N ALA A 37 -12.88 21.89 -0.27
CA ALA A 37 -13.23 20.69 0.48
C ALA A 37 -13.64 21.10 1.90
N PRO A 38 -14.71 20.52 2.47
CA PRO A 38 -15.08 20.80 3.85
C PRO A 38 -13.86 20.54 4.74
N ALA A 39 -13.63 21.40 5.71
CA ALA A 39 -12.60 21.17 6.72
C ALA A 39 -12.98 19.92 7.50
N TRP A 40 -12.35 18.79 7.19
CA TRP A 40 -12.54 17.54 7.91
C TRP A 40 -11.48 17.40 9.00
N LYS A 41 -11.84 16.72 10.08
CA LYS A 41 -10.89 16.35 11.13
C LYS A 41 -10.39 14.96 10.88
N LEU A 42 -9.12 14.74 11.17
CA LEU A 42 -8.59 13.40 11.29
C LEU A 42 -8.99 12.88 12.67
N GLU A 43 -9.90 11.92 12.70
CA GLU A 43 -10.38 11.27 13.94
C GLU A 43 -10.74 9.82 13.66
N LYS A 44 -10.49 8.96 14.63
CA LYS A 44 -10.81 7.54 14.54
C LYS A 44 -12.33 7.35 14.46
N SER A 45 -12.80 6.65 13.46
CA SER A 45 -14.21 6.43 13.19
C SER A 45 -14.40 5.07 12.51
N LYS A 46 -15.65 4.71 12.26
CA LYS A 46 -16.02 3.49 11.54
C LYS A 46 -16.76 3.82 10.26
N ALA A 47 -16.68 2.93 9.29
CA ALA A 47 -17.55 2.88 8.12
C ALA A 47 -17.84 1.42 7.76
N TRP A 48 -18.90 1.18 7.03
CA TRP A 48 -19.33 -0.17 6.70
C TRP A 48 -19.48 -0.33 5.19
N VAL A 49 -19.04 -1.49 4.69
CA VAL A 49 -19.40 -1.97 3.36
C VAL A 49 -20.26 -3.21 3.55
N THR A 50 -21.51 -3.12 3.19
CA THR A 50 -22.42 -4.24 3.15
C THR A 50 -22.71 -4.63 1.72
N GLY A 51 -23.18 -5.85 1.47
CA GLY A 51 -23.53 -6.17 0.10
C GLY A 51 -24.06 -7.57 -0.09
N ARG A 52 -24.33 -7.86 -1.36
CA ARG A 52 -24.74 -9.16 -1.82
C ARG A 52 -24.05 -9.50 -3.12
N ILE A 53 -23.44 -10.67 -3.15
CA ILE A 53 -22.85 -11.24 -4.36
C ILE A 53 -23.74 -12.39 -4.80
N ALA A 54 -24.35 -12.29 -5.98
CA ALA A 54 -25.11 -13.40 -6.54
C ALA A 54 -24.14 -14.54 -6.85
N LEU A 55 -24.31 -15.67 -6.14
CA LEU A 55 -23.39 -16.79 -6.17
C LEU A 55 -23.65 -17.66 -7.42
N ASP A 56 -22.58 -18.08 -8.07
CA ASP A 56 -22.59 -19.13 -9.08
C ASP A 56 -21.58 -20.24 -8.71
N SER A 57 -21.43 -21.26 -9.51
CA SER A 57 -20.51 -22.36 -9.22
C SER A 57 -19.05 -21.85 -9.23
N GLY A 58 -18.29 -22.12 -8.15
CA GLY A 58 -16.90 -21.75 -8.02
C GLY A 58 -16.65 -20.31 -7.56
N TYR A 59 -17.61 -19.70 -6.89
CA TYR A 59 -17.46 -18.36 -6.31
C TYR A 59 -16.42 -18.31 -5.18
N ALA A 60 -15.75 -17.18 -5.04
CA ALA A 60 -14.88 -16.90 -3.89
C ALA A 60 -15.73 -16.71 -2.61
N LYS A 61 -15.30 -17.32 -1.50
CA LYS A 61 -16.08 -17.40 -0.25
C LYS A 61 -15.95 -16.19 0.65
N SER A 62 -15.09 -15.22 0.26
CA SER A 62 -14.82 -14.06 1.11
C SER A 62 -14.59 -12.82 0.28
N VAL A 63 -14.82 -11.68 0.92
CA VAL A 63 -14.44 -10.35 0.45
C VAL A 63 -13.48 -9.73 1.46
N THR A 64 -12.58 -8.89 0.98
CA THR A 64 -11.70 -8.11 1.84
C THR A 64 -11.81 -6.64 1.53
N LEU A 65 -11.62 -5.81 2.54
CA LEU A 65 -11.47 -4.38 2.42
C LEU A 65 -10.09 -4.01 2.96
N THR A 66 -9.25 -3.47 2.12
CA THR A 66 -7.93 -2.99 2.51
C THR A 66 -8.07 -1.57 3.04
N ALA A 67 -7.98 -1.43 4.35
CA ALA A 67 -8.02 -0.16 5.06
C ALA A 67 -6.60 0.24 5.46
N PRO A 68 -6.10 1.40 5.01
CA PRO A 68 -4.78 1.87 5.41
C PRO A 68 -4.81 2.33 6.87
N THR A 69 -3.72 2.08 7.59
CA THR A 69 -3.49 2.56 8.95
C THR A 69 -2.50 3.72 8.96
N LEU A 70 -2.39 4.42 10.08
CA LEU A 70 -1.38 5.46 10.27
C LEU A 70 0.02 4.91 10.61
N SER A 71 0.17 3.59 10.70
CA SER A 71 1.42 2.91 11.02
C SER A 71 2.12 2.39 9.78
N LEU A 72 3.42 2.67 9.61
CA LEU A 72 4.23 2.08 8.54
C LEU A 72 4.50 0.59 8.73
N SER A 73 4.55 0.09 9.96
CA SER A 73 4.78 -1.34 10.23
C SER A 73 3.55 -2.21 9.97
N GLY A 74 2.36 -1.58 9.90
CA GLY A 74 1.11 -2.22 9.61
C GLY A 74 0.28 -1.34 8.67
N MET A 75 0.89 -0.87 7.57
CA MET A 75 0.27 0.12 6.66
C MET A 75 -1.10 -0.25 6.15
N PHE A 76 -1.43 -1.52 6.21
CA PHE A 76 -2.76 -2.02 5.84
C PHE A 76 -3.31 -2.86 6.96
N HIS A 77 -4.50 -2.52 7.39
CA HIS A 77 -5.39 -3.46 8.01
C HIS A 77 -6.32 -4.00 6.93
N THR A 78 -6.43 -5.31 6.83
CA THR A 78 -7.34 -5.95 5.88
C THR A 78 -8.50 -6.52 6.65
N GLU A 79 -9.65 -5.90 6.52
CA GLU A 79 -10.90 -6.48 7.00
C GLU A 79 -11.35 -7.60 6.07
N LEU A 80 -11.78 -8.71 6.65
CA LEU A 80 -12.26 -9.87 5.92
C LEU A 80 -13.67 -10.22 6.36
N ALA A 81 -14.57 -10.35 5.40
CA ALA A 81 -15.89 -10.91 5.62
C ALA A 81 -16.09 -12.18 4.77
N TYR A 82 -16.66 -13.21 5.39
CA TYR A 82 -17.13 -14.38 4.68
C TYR A 82 -18.51 -14.11 4.09
N LEU A 83 -18.74 -14.61 2.89
CA LEU A 83 -20.06 -14.59 2.29
C LEU A 83 -20.98 -15.57 3.02
N ASN A 84 -22.21 -15.17 3.25
CA ASN A 84 -23.26 -16.10 3.63
C ASN A 84 -23.46 -17.09 2.48
N GLU A 85 -23.34 -18.39 2.75
CA GLU A 85 -23.40 -19.45 1.74
C GLU A 85 -24.80 -19.59 1.12
N ASP A 86 -25.86 -19.15 1.81
CA ASP A 86 -27.24 -19.27 1.33
C ASP A 86 -27.61 -18.16 0.33
N ASP A 87 -27.18 -16.92 0.61
CA ASP A 87 -27.67 -15.74 -0.14
C ASP A 87 -26.57 -14.80 -0.63
N GLY A 88 -25.30 -15.07 -0.32
CA GLY A 88 -24.14 -14.27 -0.73
C GLY A 88 -24.02 -12.92 -0.05
N THR A 89 -24.72 -12.68 1.06
CA THR A 89 -24.59 -11.42 1.81
C THR A 89 -23.29 -11.36 2.59
N PHE A 90 -22.82 -10.13 2.83
CA PHE A 90 -21.64 -9.87 3.64
C PHE A 90 -21.71 -8.50 4.33
N THR A 91 -20.91 -8.33 5.37
CA THR A 91 -20.68 -7.03 6.03
C THR A 91 -19.20 -6.92 6.41
N LEU A 92 -18.58 -5.83 5.98
CA LEU A 92 -17.24 -5.40 6.37
C LEU A 92 -17.38 -4.14 7.22
N GLU A 93 -16.72 -4.12 8.36
CA GLU A 93 -16.57 -2.92 9.19
C GLU A 93 -15.12 -2.45 9.06
N ALA A 94 -14.91 -1.20 8.66
CA ALA A 94 -13.59 -0.62 8.53
C ALA A 94 -13.40 0.52 9.53
N GLU A 95 -12.24 0.55 10.17
CA GLU A 95 -11.78 1.74 10.87
C GLU A 95 -11.24 2.73 9.84
N ILE A 96 -11.71 3.97 9.91
CA ILE A 96 -11.27 5.05 9.03
C ILE A 96 -10.97 6.30 9.85
N PHE A 97 -10.12 7.17 9.34
CA PHE A 97 -9.68 8.39 10.03
C PHE A 97 -10.21 9.68 9.42
N CYS A 98 -10.67 9.60 8.19
CA CYS A 98 -11.22 10.71 7.40
C CYS A 98 -11.97 10.12 6.20
N PRO A 99 -12.62 10.93 5.35
CA PRO A 99 -13.08 10.44 4.05
C PRO A 99 -11.95 9.77 3.27
N GLN A 100 -12.11 8.49 2.93
CA GLN A 100 -11.02 7.67 2.37
C GLN A 100 -11.47 6.88 1.15
N LYS A 101 -10.57 6.81 0.14
CA LYS A 101 -10.67 5.83 -0.93
C LYS A 101 -9.89 4.58 -0.55
N GLN A 102 -10.55 3.45 -0.63
CA GLN A 102 -10.04 2.13 -0.30
C GLN A 102 -10.25 1.16 -1.46
N SER A 103 -9.83 -0.08 -1.30
CA SER A 103 -10.06 -1.15 -2.26
C SER A 103 -10.77 -2.32 -1.60
N MET A 104 -11.95 -2.65 -2.11
CA MET A 104 -12.60 -3.92 -1.81
C MET A 104 -12.09 -4.96 -2.82
N ILE A 105 -11.69 -6.13 -2.34
CA ILE A 105 -11.17 -7.20 -3.17
C ILE A 105 -12.11 -8.40 -3.09
N TYR A 106 -12.50 -8.89 -4.25
CA TYR A 106 -13.22 -10.14 -4.42
C TYR A 106 -12.57 -10.93 -5.55
N ASP A 107 -12.25 -12.17 -5.30
CA ASP A 107 -11.63 -13.09 -6.27
C ASP A 107 -10.41 -12.47 -7.00
N GLY A 108 -9.49 -11.89 -6.23
CA GLY A 108 -8.27 -11.24 -6.74
C GLY A 108 -8.48 -9.93 -7.50
N LYS A 109 -9.73 -9.45 -7.64
CA LYS A 109 -10.06 -8.21 -8.35
C LYS A 109 -10.43 -7.10 -7.39
N SER A 110 -10.00 -5.88 -7.69
CA SER A 110 -10.20 -4.70 -6.86
C SER A 110 -11.34 -3.84 -7.37
N ILE A 111 -12.26 -3.49 -6.47
CA ILE A 111 -13.30 -2.47 -6.65
C ILE A 111 -12.90 -1.26 -5.82
N PRO A 112 -12.71 -0.07 -6.42
CA PRO A 112 -12.47 1.13 -5.64
C PRO A 112 -13.73 1.50 -4.86
N VAL A 113 -13.57 1.79 -3.57
CA VAL A 113 -14.65 2.24 -2.68
C VAL A 113 -14.24 3.51 -1.95
N TYR A 114 -15.13 4.49 -1.93
CA TYR A 114 -14.99 5.72 -1.16
C TYR A 114 -15.96 5.69 0.01
N LEU A 115 -15.44 5.90 1.20
CA LEU A 115 -16.16 5.85 2.46
C LEU A 115 -15.94 7.15 3.24
N GLU A 116 -16.97 7.63 3.87
CA GLU A 116 -16.91 8.74 4.86
C GLU A 116 -17.14 8.18 6.27
N PRO A 117 -16.67 8.87 7.32
CA PRO A 117 -16.96 8.51 8.71
C PRO A 117 -18.45 8.29 8.96
N ASN A 118 -18.79 7.15 9.59
CA ASN A 118 -20.15 6.70 9.89
C ASN A 118 -21.02 6.40 8.66
N ASP A 119 -20.41 6.22 7.48
CA ASP A 119 -21.11 5.86 6.24
C ASP A 119 -21.36 4.35 6.14
N THR A 120 -22.38 3.98 5.39
CA THR A 120 -22.65 2.60 4.98
C THR A 120 -22.83 2.56 3.47
N LEU A 121 -21.88 1.94 2.79
CA LEU A 121 -21.94 1.67 1.35
C LEU A 121 -22.50 0.28 1.13
N HIS A 122 -23.56 0.17 0.34
CA HIS A 122 -24.09 -1.14 -0.08
C HIS A 122 -23.69 -1.45 -1.52
N ILE A 123 -23.15 -2.67 -1.75
CA ILE A 123 -22.63 -3.11 -3.05
C ILE A 123 -23.29 -4.42 -3.47
N GLU A 124 -23.83 -4.45 -4.67
CA GLU A 124 -24.39 -5.66 -5.27
C GLU A 124 -23.74 -5.95 -6.63
N PHE A 125 -23.41 -7.21 -6.88
CA PHE A 125 -22.97 -7.71 -8.19
C PHE A 125 -23.13 -9.22 -8.31
N ALA A 126 -22.97 -9.76 -9.52
CA ALA A 126 -22.95 -11.20 -9.76
C ALA A 126 -21.51 -11.69 -9.90
N SER A 127 -21.15 -12.78 -9.22
CA SER A 127 -19.80 -13.36 -9.24
C SER A 127 -19.37 -13.74 -10.66
N GLY A 128 -20.26 -14.32 -11.46
CA GLY A 128 -19.98 -14.73 -12.83
C GLY A 128 -19.73 -13.57 -13.81
N ASP A 129 -20.34 -12.41 -13.60
CA ASP A 129 -20.09 -11.20 -14.41
C ASP A 129 -18.73 -10.58 -14.06
N PHE A 130 -18.31 -10.74 -12.80
CA PHE A 130 -17.02 -10.28 -12.33
C PHE A 130 -15.86 -11.09 -12.92
N MET A 131 -16.08 -12.38 -13.19
CA MET A 131 -15.09 -13.32 -13.74
C MET A 131 -14.96 -13.26 -15.26
N LYS A 132 -16.04 -12.94 -15.97
CA LYS A 132 -16.13 -13.07 -17.45
C LYS A 132 -15.50 -11.94 -18.23
N ASN A 133 -15.21 -10.80 -17.64
CA ASN A 133 -14.73 -9.64 -18.36
C ASN A 133 -13.22 -9.46 -18.18
N SER A 134 -12.42 -10.14 -19.03
CA SER A 134 -10.98 -9.90 -19.19
C SER A 134 -10.62 -8.44 -19.47
N ASP A 135 -11.59 -7.64 -19.91
CA ASP A 135 -11.43 -6.22 -20.22
C ASP A 135 -11.65 -5.29 -19.02
N GLY A 136 -11.81 -5.86 -17.80
CA GLY A 136 -12.00 -5.06 -16.57
C GLY A 136 -13.35 -4.35 -16.45
N LYS A 137 -14.36 -4.70 -17.25
CA LYS A 137 -15.67 -4.07 -17.20
C LYS A 137 -16.54 -4.66 -16.09
N PHE A 138 -16.69 -3.92 -15.03
CA PHE A 138 -17.60 -4.23 -13.91
C PHE A 138 -19.04 -3.79 -14.21
N SER A 139 -19.63 -4.27 -15.29
CA SER A 139 -20.92 -3.77 -15.78
C SER A 139 -22.10 -4.07 -14.86
N SER A 140 -21.96 -5.00 -13.91
CA SER A 140 -23.02 -5.44 -13.01
C SER A 140 -22.95 -4.86 -11.60
N VAL A 141 -21.87 -4.14 -11.23
CA VAL A 141 -21.71 -3.59 -9.90
C VAL A 141 -22.68 -2.42 -9.67
N ARG A 142 -23.51 -2.53 -8.66
CA ARG A 142 -24.44 -1.48 -8.22
C ARG A 142 -24.08 -1.02 -6.83
N PHE A 143 -24.13 0.28 -6.63
CA PHE A 143 -23.91 0.92 -5.35
C PHE A 143 -25.20 1.57 -4.86
N SER A 144 -25.45 1.49 -3.55
CA SER A 144 -26.48 2.27 -2.87
C SER A 144 -25.98 2.80 -1.52
N GLY A 145 -26.62 3.85 -1.01
CA GLY A 145 -26.18 4.59 0.18
C GLY A 145 -25.75 6.02 -0.14
N PRO A 146 -25.31 6.81 0.86
CA PRO A 146 -25.07 8.24 0.72
C PRO A 146 -24.04 8.64 -0.35
N ASN A 147 -22.99 7.84 -0.54
CA ASN A 147 -21.90 8.07 -1.51
C ASN A 147 -21.97 7.13 -2.73
N ALA A 148 -23.15 6.57 -3.04
CA ALA A 148 -23.33 5.63 -4.15
C ALA A 148 -22.93 6.22 -5.51
N ALA A 149 -23.32 7.46 -5.80
CA ALA A 149 -22.99 8.14 -7.07
C ALA A 149 -21.48 8.34 -7.24
N VAL A 150 -20.79 8.78 -6.20
CA VAL A 150 -19.33 8.95 -6.19
C VAL A 150 -18.64 7.60 -6.47
N ASN A 151 -19.07 6.53 -5.81
CA ASN A 151 -18.52 5.18 -6.00
C ASN A 151 -18.75 4.65 -7.40
N ALA A 152 -19.94 4.88 -7.98
CA ALA A 152 -20.23 4.50 -9.35
C ALA A 152 -19.37 5.25 -10.36
N ASP A 153 -19.09 6.54 -10.12
CA ASP A 153 -18.23 7.35 -10.99
C ASP A 153 -16.75 6.95 -10.87
N LEU A 154 -16.28 6.66 -9.64
CA LEU A 154 -14.91 6.15 -9.41
C LEU A 154 -14.68 4.82 -10.14
N LEU A 155 -15.61 3.87 -10.04
CA LEU A 155 -15.52 2.60 -10.75
C LEU A 155 -15.55 2.80 -12.26
N ALA A 156 -16.49 3.61 -12.78
CA ALA A 156 -16.59 3.90 -14.19
C ALA A 156 -15.34 4.59 -14.75
N PHE A 157 -14.72 5.48 -13.98
CA PHE A 157 -13.46 6.13 -14.36
C PHE A 157 -12.27 5.17 -14.34
N ALA A 158 -12.19 4.29 -13.36
CA ALA A 158 -11.16 3.26 -13.30
C ALA A 158 -11.20 2.35 -14.55
N VAL A 159 -12.41 1.97 -14.99
CA VAL A 159 -12.64 1.22 -16.24
C VAL A 159 -12.26 2.06 -17.48
N HIS A 160 -12.66 3.34 -17.51
CA HIS A 160 -12.38 4.25 -18.63
C HIS A 160 -10.87 4.48 -18.82
N ARG A 161 -10.15 4.67 -17.74
CA ARG A 161 -8.70 4.88 -17.73
C ARG A 161 -7.94 3.64 -18.22
N GLY A 162 -8.46 2.44 -17.91
CA GLY A 162 -7.80 1.18 -18.24
C GLY A 162 -6.44 1.03 -17.53
N ASN A 163 -5.73 -0.03 -17.87
CA ASN A 163 -4.34 -0.22 -17.44
C ASN A 163 -3.42 0.55 -18.38
N THR A 164 -3.08 1.77 -18.01
CA THR A 164 -1.99 2.49 -18.67
C THR A 164 -0.67 1.99 -18.07
N SER A 165 -0.02 1.07 -18.75
CA SER A 165 1.32 0.61 -18.39
C SER A 165 2.36 1.65 -18.82
N TYR A 166 2.38 2.79 -18.16
CA TYR A 166 3.51 3.69 -18.25
C TYR A 166 4.49 3.32 -17.13
N ASP A 167 5.69 2.98 -17.53
CA ASP A 167 6.80 2.74 -16.62
C ASP A 167 7.78 3.91 -16.76
N PRO A 168 7.65 4.95 -15.94
CA PRO A 168 8.55 6.11 -15.99
C PRO A 168 10.00 5.73 -15.68
N PHE A 169 10.22 4.51 -15.15
CA PHE A 169 11.53 4.02 -14.78
C PHE A 169 12.35 3.46 -15.94
N ARG A 170 11.71 3.14 -17.07
CA ARG A 170 12.43 2.60 -18.23
C ARG A 170 13.23 3.65 -19.01
N GLU A 171 12.86 4.91 -18.94
CA GLU A 171 13.39 5.97 -19.80
C GLU A 171 14.24 7.00 -19.08
N GLY A 172 14.13 7.13 -17.74
CA GLY A 172 14.81 8.17 -16.96
C GLY A 172 16.12 7.71 -16.31
N LYS A 173 17.20 8.47 -16.54
CA LYS A 173 18.50 8.25 -15.88
C LYS A 173 18.83 9.34 -14.84
N THR A 174 18.07 10.42 -14.81
CA THR A 174 18.25 11.57 -13.91
C THR A 174 16.93 11.96 -13.24
N ALA A 175 17.00 12.74 -12.17
CA ALA A 175 15.81 13.29 -11.52
C ALA A 175 14.98 14.18 -12.47
N GLU A 176 15.64 14.87 -13.41
CA GLU A 176 14.98 15.72 -14.40
C GLU A 176 14.20 14.89 -15.41
N ASP A 177 14.80 13.84 -15.97
CA ASP A 177 14.13 12.91 -16.90
C ASP A 177 12.90 12.27 -16.23
N PHE A 178 13.06 11.82 -14.98
CA PHE A 178 11.98 11.24 -14.20
C PHE A 178 10.83 12.22 -13.98
N ARG A 179 11.14 13.48 -13.60
CA ARG A 179 10.12 14.52 -13.47
C ARG A 179 9.39 14.79 -14.77
N ALA A 180 10.12 14.93 -15.87
CA ALA A 180 9.52 15.17 -17.18
C ALA A 180 8.58 14.03 -17.58
N GLY A 181 8.96 12.78 -17.36
CA GLY A 181 8.14 11.60 -17.62
C GLY A 181 6.89 11.54 -16.73
N THR A 182 7.03 11.76 -15.44
CA THR A 182 5.88 11.78 -14.52
C THR A 182 4.94 12.96 -14.79
N ASP A 183 5.46 14.12 -15.17
CA ASP A 183 4.63 15.27 -15.55
C ASP A 183 3.85 15.03 -16.85
N ALA A 184 4.43 14.32 -17.81
CA ALA A 184 3.74 13.93 -19.03
C ALA A 184 2.59 12.93 -18.74
N LEU A 185 2.86 11.92 -17.91
CA LEU A 185 1.86 10.95 -17.48
C LEU A 185 0.72 11.63 -16.70
N TYR A 186 1.07 12.52 -15.80
CA TYR A 186 0.11 13.27 -14.99
C TYR A 186 -0.81 14.15 -15.85
N ARG A 187 -0.26 14.83 -16.88
CA ARG A 187 -1.07 15.56 -17.85
C ARG A 187 -2.03 14.64 -18.59
N THR A 188 -1.56 13.49 -19.05
CA THR A 188 -2.40 12.50 -19.73
C THR A 188 -3.58 12.04 -18.86
N TYR A 189 -3.33 11.76 -17.57
CA TYR A 189 -4.41 11.37 -16.66
C TYR A 189 -5.42 12.49 -16.42
N ARG A 190 -4.97 13.74 -16.31
CA ARG A 190 -5.87 14.88 -16.20
C ARG A 190 -6.70 15.10 -17.46
N ASP A 191 -6.11 14.94 -18.64
CA ASP A 191 -6.84 15.04 -19.90
C ASP A 191 -7.91 13.93 -20.00
N GLN A 192 -7.60 12.71 -19.57
CA GLN A 192 -8.56 11.61 -19.50
C GLN A 192 -9.69 11.92 -18.50
N LEU A 193 -9.40 12.45 -17.33
CA LEU A 193 -10.39 12.86 -16.35
C LEU A 193 -11.31 13.95 -16.91
N GLN A 194 -10.74 14.96 -17.54
CA GLN A 194 -11.52 16.03 -18.19
C GLN A 194 -12.42 15.49 -19.30
N ALA A 195 -11.90 14.63 -20.18
CA ALA A 195 -12.68 14.02 -21.25
C ALA A 195 -13.81 13.14 -20.70
N PHE A 196 -13.58 12.44 -19.61
CA PHE A 196 -14.58 11.61 -18.95
C PHE A 196 -15.71 12.47 -18.34
N THR A 197 -15.36 13.52 -17.60
CA THR A 197 -16.34 14.40 -16.93
C THR A 197 -17.17 15.23 -17.90
N VAL A 198 -16.63 15.59 -19.07
CA VAL A 198 -17.39 16.26 -20.13
C VAL A 198 -18.49 15.37 -20.71
N LYS A 199 -18.23 14.06 -20.81
CA LYS A 199 -19.17 13.08 -21.41
C LYS A 199 -20.19 12.54 -20.42
N ARG A 200 -19.90 12.61 -19.11
CA ARG A 200 -20.72 12.03 -18.06
C ARG A 200 -21.03 13.08 -16.98
N GLN A 201 -22.29 13.19 -16.64
CA GLN A 201 -22.69 14.01 -15.47
C GLN A 201 -22.27 13.26 -14.21
N CYS A 202 -21.10 13.60 -13.69
CA CYS A 202 -20.53 12.98 -12.50
C CYS A 202 -20.97 13.70 -11.23
N ASP A 203 -20.92 12.98 -10.11
CA ASP A 203 -21.07 13.60 -8.78
C ASP A 203 -19.99 14.68 -8.57
N PRO A 204 -20.32 15.84 -8.01
CA PRO A 204 -19.33 16.90 -7.78
C PRO A 204 -18.13 16.49 -6.93
N LYS A 205 -18.28 15.55 -5.98
CA LYS A 205 -17.18 15.01 -5.17
C LYS A 205 -16.21 14.16 -6.02
N PHE A 206 -16.73 13.51 -7.06
CA PHE A 206 -15.92 12.62 -7.89
C PHE A 206 -14.73 13.33 -8.54
N PHE A 207 -14.93 14.55 -9.08
CA PHE A 207 -13.86 15.27 -9.77
C PHE A 207 -12.69 15.60 -8.79
N ASP A 208 -13.02 16.13 -7.60
CA ASP A 208 -12.00 16.44 -6.59
C ASP A 208 -11.24 15.19 -6.15
N LEU A 209 -11.94 14.09 -5.93
CA LEU A 209 -11.33 12.80 -5.59
C LEU A 209 -10.41 12.29 -6.69
N ALA A 210 -10.87 12.27 -7.94
CA ALA A 210 -10.08 11.74 -9.06
C ALA A 210 -8.83 12.62 -9.35
N ASP A 211 -8.94 13.95 -9.28
CA ASP A 211 -7.79 14.85 -9.44
C ASP A 211 -6.77 14.69 -8.31
N ARG A 212 -7.24 14.48 -7.07
CA ARG A 212 -6.35 14.17 -5.92
C ARG A 212 -5.70 12.80 -6.05
N GLU A 213 -6.45 11.78 -6.50
CA GLU A 213 -5.86 10.47 -6.78
C GLU A 213 -4.71 10.57 -7.78
N ILE A 214 -4.91 11.34 -8.85
CA ILE A 214 -3.86 11.59 -9.85
C ILE A 214 -2.66 12.29 -9.20
N THR A 215 -2.89 13.25 -8.31
CA THR A 215 -1.84 13.98 -7.58
C THR A 215 -1.06 13.07 -6.63
N THR A 216 -1.75 12.27 -5.82
CA THR A 216 -1.10 11.34 -4.89
C THR A 216 -0.41 10.19 -5.63
N ALA A 217 -0.93 9.77 -6.79
CA ALA A 217 -0.24 8.81 -7.65
C ALA A 217 1.10 9.37 -8.14
N LYS A 218 1.17 10.65 -8.53
CA LYS A 218 2.45 11.31 -8.86
C LYS A 218 3.42 11.29 -7.70
N GLN A 219 2.94 11.57 -6.49
CA GLN A 219 3.75 11.52 -5.26
C GLN A 219 4.26 10.09 -4.99
N LEU A 220 3.42 9.06 -5.17
CA LEU A 220 3.80 7.67 -5.05
C LEU A 220 4.87 7.27 -6.09
N TYR A 221 4.76 7.72 -7.34
CA TYR A 221 5.80 7.49 -8.34
C TYR A 221 7.14 8.12 -7.93
N THR A 222 7.11 9.29 -7.29
CA THR A 222 8.31 9.90 -6.73
C THR A 222 8.95 9.01 -5.65
N TRP A 223 8.12 8.34 -4.83
CA TRP A 223 8.61 7.35 -3.87
C TRP A 223 9.30 6.17 -4.57
N TYR A 224 8.69 5.60 -5.61
CA TYR A 224 9.30 4.48 -6.34
C TYR A 224 10.60 4.83 -7.07
N ALA A 225 10.81 6.10 -7.39
CA ALA A 225 12.02 6.55 -8.09
C ALA A 225 13.29 6.31 -7.28
N ILE A 226 13.18 6.37 -5.94
CA ILE A 226 14.31 6.22 -5.02
C ILE A 226 13.94 5.12 -4.03
N GLU A 227 14.12 3.89 -4.42
CA GLU A 227 14.02 2.79 -3.48
C GLU A 227 15.30 2.73 -2.64
N VAL A 228 15.17 3.11 -1.38
CA VAL A 228 16.29 3.23 -0.41
C VAL A 228 16.97 1.89 -0.12
N SER A 229 16.30 0.78 -0.41
CA SER A 229 16.84 -0.58 -0.28
C SER A 229 17.72 -1.06 -1.45
N GLY A 230 18.05 -0.17 -2.40
CA GLY A 230 19.03 -0.48 -3.45
C GLY A 230 18.46 -0.97 -4.78
N GLY A 231 17.14 -0.87 -4.99
CA GLY A 231 16.46 -1.34 -6.20
C GLY A 231 15.86 -0.26 -7.10
N GLY A 232 15.84 1.01 -6.68
CA GLY A 232 15.27 2.10 -7.47
C GLY A 232 16.14 2.50 -8.66
N PRO A 233 15.54 3.02 -9.74
CA PRO A 233 16.28 3.38 -10.96
C PRO A 233 17.17 4.62 -10.79
N LEU A 234 16.91 5.47 -9.78
CA LEU A 234 17.69 6.67 -9.54
C LEU A 234 18.70 6.48 -8.41
N PRO A 235 19.97 6.91 -8.62
CA PRO A 235 20.95 6.93 -7.54
C PRO A 235 20.49 7.78 -6.36
N ALA A 236 20.82 7.38 -5.14
CA ALA A 236 20.47 8.13 -3.92
C ALA A 236 20.88 9.61 -3.94
N LYS A 237 21.98 9.96 -4.63
CA LYS A 237 22.44 11.35 -4.82
C LYS A 237 21.45 12.25 -5.57
N GLU A 238 20.52 11.67 -6.35
CA GLU A 238 19.46 12.41 -7.08
C GLU A 238 18.26 12.75 -6.19
N ALA A 239 18.14 12.11 -5.02
CA ALA A 239 17.00 12.27 -4.11
C ALA A 239 16.74 13.74 -3.71
N PRO A 240 17.73 14.55 -3.28
CA PRO A 240 17.48 15.94 -2.92
C PRO A 240 16.91 16.77 -4.08
N ALA A 241 17.39 16.51 -5.31
CA ALA A 241 16.87 17.19 -6.50
C ALA A 241 15.42 16.78 -6.79
N LEU A 242 15.06 15.50 -6.57
CA LEU A 242 13.73 15.02 -6.83
C LEU A 242 12.67 15.59 -5.87
N PHE A 243 13.05 15.83 -4.61
CA PHE A 243 12.15 16.38 -3.59
C PHE A 243 12.29 17.90 -3.38
N ALA A 244 13.09 18.59 -4.18
CA ALA A 244 13.22 20.05 -4.08
C ALA A 244 11.86 20.76 -4.26
N GLY A 245 11.50 21.63 -3.30
CA GLY A 245 10.22 22.35 -3.29
C GLY A 245 9.02 21.52 -2.81
N SER A 246 9.26 20.33 -2.24
CA SER A 246 8.20 19.45 -1.73
C SER A 246 7.45 20.01 -0.54
N GLU A 247 7.99 20.98 0.18
CA GLU A 247 7.32 21.66 1.30
C GLU A 247 5.97 22.25 0.89
N SER A 248 5.87 22.76 -0.34
CA SER A 248 4.63 23.30 -0.91
C SER A 248 3.63 22.23 -1.34
N SER A 249 4.04 20.95 -1.36
CA SER A 249 3.20 19.83 -1.79
C SER A 249 2.46 19.14 -0.64
N LEU A 250 2.70 19.55 0.63
CA LEU A 250 1.97 19.02 1.77
C LEU A 250 0.54 19.56 1.77
N ASP A 251 -0.42 18.68 1.59
CA ASP A 251 -1.84 19.00 1.60
C ASP A 251 -2.58 17.95 2.43
N ASP A 252 -3.13 18.36 3.56
CA ASP A 252 -3.85 17.47 4.49
C ASP A 252 -5.02 16.74 3.82
N ARG A 253 -5.57 17.30 2.74
CA ARG A 253 -6.63 16.65 1.96
C ARG A 253 -6.16 15.37 1.27
N ASN A 254 -4.86 15.18 1.08
CA ASN A 254 -4.29 13.97 0.49
C ASN A 254 -4.45 12.73 1.40
N PHE A 255 -4.80 12.91 2.68
CA PHE A 255 -5.15 11.79 3.56
C PHE A 255 -6.35 10.98 3.07
N THR A 256 -7.17 11.51 2.16
CA THR A 256 -8.18 10.72 1.43
C THR A 256 -7.57 9.52 0.69
N PHE A 257 -6.30 9.62 0.31
CA PHE A 257 -5.50 8.56 -0.31
C PHE A 257 -4.35 8.17 0.62
N LEU A 258 -4.70 7.81 1.83
CA LEU A 258 -3.78 7.69 2.97
C LEU A 258 -2.50 6.93 2.62
N MET A 259 -2.61 5.74 2.03
CA MET A 259 -1.44 4.92 1.77
C MET A 259 -0.44 5.53 0.78
N PRO A 260 -0.82 5.94 -0.44
CA PRO A 260 0.12 6.60 -1.34
C PRO A 260 0.75 7.84 -0.72
N TYR A 261 -0.03 8.56 0.10
CA TYR A 261 0.45 9.76 0.74
C TYR A 261 1.44 9.48 1.88
N LEU A 262 1.20 8.47 2.71
CA LEU A 262 2.15 8.06 3.74
C LEU A 262 3.48 7.55 3.16
N TYR A 263 3.46 6.83 2.05
CA TYR A 263 4.70 6.44 1.35
C TYR A 263 5.47 7.66 0.86
N TYR A 264 4.78 8.65 0.31
CA TYR A 264 5.42 9.89 -0.10
C TYR A 264 6.03 10.64 1.09
N LEU A 265 5.29 10.76 2.20
CA LEU A 265 5.79 11.40 3.43
C LEU A 265 6.98 10.64 4.01
N ASP A 266 6.98 9.30 3.94
CA ASP A 266 8.11 8.49 4.38
C ASP A 266 9.39 8.80 3.59
N GLN A 267 9.31 8.85 2.26
CA GLN A 267 10.47 9.20 1.43
C GLN A 267 10.93 10.63 1.63
N LEU A 268 9.99 11.56 1.74
CA LEU A 268 10.30 12.94 2.04
C LEU A 268 11.05 13.05 3.38
N GLY A 269 10.58 12.34 4.40
CA GLY A 269 11.23 12.23 5.70
C GLY A 269 12.65 11.64 5.58
N GLN A 270 12.81 10.59 4.78
CA GLN A 270 14.14 9.98 4.58
C GLN A 270 15.13 10.96 3.93
N VAL A 271 14.71 11.69 2.90
CA VAL A 271 15.57 12.67 2.23
C VAL A 271 15.93 13.82 3.15
N ASP A 272 14.97 14.34 3.89
CA ASP A 272 15.15 15.53 4.72
C ASP A 272 15.77 15.23 6.09
N ILE A 273 15.43 14.07 6.67
CA ILE A 273 15.91 13.68 8.00
C ILE A 273 17.23 12.93 7.91
N TRP A 274 17.31 12.00 6.96
CA TRP A 274 18.43 11.06 6.95
C TRP A 274 19.58 11.53 6.08
N GLY A 275 19.27 12.30 5.02
CA GLY A 275 20.27 12.74 4.04
C GLY A 275 21.13 11.58 3.50
N ALA A 276 21.87 11.83 2.44
CA ALA A 276 22.87 10.88 1.93
C ALA A 276 24.00 10.58 2.95
N ASP A 277 24.10 11.39 4.01
CA ASP A 277 25.22 11.38 4.95
C ASP A 277 25.13 10.29 6.05
N THR A 278 24.03 9.53 6.16
CA THR A 278 23.89 8.52 7.22
C THR A 278 24.17 7.10 6.74
N VAL A 279 24.22 6.87 5.43
CA VAL A 279 24.51 5.55 4.87
C VAL A 279 25.96 5.16 5.23
N GLY A 280 26.11 4.01 5.92
CA GLY A 280 27.43 3.49 6.33
C GLY A 280 28.03 4.11 7.59
N LYS A 281 27.36 5.08 8.24
CA LYS A 281 27.84 5.65 9.50
C LYS A 281 27.55 4.74 10.71
N PRO A 282 28.38 4.78 11.77
CA PRO A 282 28.10 4.14 13.04
C PRO A 282 26.75 4.58 13.63
N GLU A 283 26.08 3.70 14.37
CA GLU A 283 24.78 3.99 15.01
C GLU A 283 24.82 5.23 15.92
N THR A 284 25.93 5.46 16.62
CA THR A 284 26.14 6.65 17.48
C THR A 284 26.09 7.96 16.69
N GLU A 285 26.65 8.00 15.47
CA GLU A 285 26.58 9.17 14.61
C GLU A 285 25.18 9.36 14.04
N LYS A 286 24.49 8.27 13.68
CA LYS A 286 23.10 8.31 13.25
C LYS A 286 22.19 8.91 14.32
N ILE A 287 22.37 8.53 15.59
CA ILE A 287 21.57 9.04 16.71
C ILE A 287 21.65 10.56 16.81
N GLN A 288 22.85 11.13 16.68
CA GLN A 288 23.01 12.59 16.74
C GLN A 288 22.36 13.29 15.54
N VAL A 289 22.49 12.72 14.35
CA VAL A 289 21.82 13.23 13.12
C VAL A 289 20.31 13.20 13.30
N LEU A 290 19.76 12.09 13.78
CA LEU A 290 18.35 11.95 14.09
C LEU A 290 17.84 13.04 15.02
N ARG A 291 18.51 13.22 16.14
CA ARG A 291 18.15 14.22 17.17
C ARG A 291 18.08 15.63 16.57
N ASN A 292 19.10 16.01 15.81
CA ASN A 292 19.16 17.34 15.17
C ASN A 292 18.06 17.50 14.10
N ASN A 293 17.73 16.45 13.41
CA ASN A 293 16.81 16.50 12.28
C ASN A 293 15.35 16.60 12.72
N PHE A 294 14.95 16.05 13.87
CA PHE A 294 13.59 16.25 14.40
C PHE A 294 13.28 17.73 14.59
N ASP A 295 14.20 18.50 15.17
CA ASP A 295 14.03 19.93 15.37
C ASP A 295 14.04 20.70 14.01
N THR A 296 14.85 20.24 13.07
CA THR A 296 14.87 20.78 11.71
C THR A 296 13.54 20.58 10.98
N LEU A 297 12.92 19.39 11.10
CA LEU A 297 11.60 19.14 10.53
C LEU A 297 10.51 20.04 11.12
N LEU A 298 10.52 20.22 12.43
CA LEU A 298 9.58 21.12 13.09
C LEU A 298 9.70 22.57 12.57
N ALA A 299 10.92 23.00 12.26
CA ALA A 299 11.18 24.34 11.75
C ALA A 299 10.84 24.49 10.26
N ARG A 300 11.06 23.43 9.47
CA ARG A 300 10.93 23.45 8.01
C ARG A 300 9.48 23.33 7.55
N TYR A 301 8.68 22.45 8.20
CA TYR A 301 7.33 22.16 7.77
C TYR A 301 6.28 22.91 8.62
N PRO A 302 5.26 23.53 7.99
CA PRO A 302 4.21 24.22 8.72
C PRO A 302 3.44 23.23 9.60
N ALA A 303 2.90 23.71 10.72
CA ALA A 303 2.05 22.91 11.58
C ALA A 303 0.81 22.41 10.80
N GLY A 304 0.50 21.13 10.96
CA GLY A 304 -0.62 20.47 10.28
C GLY A 304 -0.51 18.96 10.35
N LEU A 305 -1.55 18.27 9.88
CA LEU A 305 -1.62 16.81 9.90
C LEU A 305 -0.49 16.16 9.10
N SER A 306 -0.14 16.74 7.95
CA SER A 306 0.92 16.21 7.08
C SER A 306 2.29 16.25 7.75
N ARG A 307 2.60 17.33 8.50
CA ARG A 307 3.82 17.40 9.30
C ARG A 307 3.80 16.39 10.45
N ASP A 308 2.69 16.29 11.15
CA ASP A 308 2.55 15.33 12.25
C ASP A 308 2.71 13.88 11.75
N ALA A 309 2.14 13.54 10.59
CA ALA A 309 2.32 12.23 9.97
C ALA A 309 3.78 11.97 9.56
N LEU A 310 4.44 12.96 8.98
CA LEU A 310 5.88 12.88 8.65
C LEU A 310 6.72 12.59 9.89
N LEU A 311 6.43 13.27 11.00
CA LEU A 311 7.12 13.06 12.27
C LEU A 311 6.78 11.71 12.91
N LEU A 312 5.52 11.27 12.85
CA LEU A 312 5.10 9.95 13.31
C LEU A 312 5.87 8.84 12.57
N ILE A 313 5.95 8.95 11.26
CA ILE A 313 6.69 8.01 10.41
C ILE A 313 8.17 8.00 10.80
N ALA A 314 8.76 9.16 10.99
CA ALA A 314 10.15 9.29 11.39
C ALA A 314 10.45 8.68 12.77
N LEU A 315 9.58 8.94 13.76
CA LEU A 315 9.67 8.35 15.09
C LEU A 315 9.56 6.81 15.04
N GLN A 316 8.59 6.30 14.31
CA GLN A 316 8.31 4.88 14.20
C GLN A 316 9.46 4.08 13.58
N ARG A 317 10.08 4.60 12.53
CA ARG A 317 11.07 3.90 11.70
C ARG A 317 12.20 3.28 12.50
N HIS A 318 12.67 3.97 13.53
CA HIS A 318 13.82 3.56 14.32
C HIS A 318 13.46 3.02 15.71
N TYR A 319 12.21 3.14 16.13
CA TYR A 319 11.77 2.71 17.46
C TYR A 319 11.96 1.20 17.68
N LYS A 320 11.94 0.38 16.65
CA LYS A 320 12.20 -1.06 16.70
C LYS A 320 13.63 -1.40 17.15
N HIS A 321 14.61 -0.52 16.92
CA HIS A 321 16.01 -0.72 17.29
C HIS A 321 16.26 -0.26 18.74
N LYS A 322 16.55 -1.23 19.62
CA LYS A 322 16.65 -0.99 21.07
C LYS A 322 17.68 0.09 21.39
N GLU A 323 18.87 0.05 20.76
CA GLU A 323 19.96 0.99 20.97
C GLU A 323 19.55 2.43 20.64
N ILE A 324 18.83 2.62 19.55
CA ILE A 324 18.33 3.93 19.10
C ILE A 324 17.20 4.38 20.05
N ARG A 325 16.28 3.47 20.40
CA ARG A 325 15.20 3.77 21.33
C ARG A 325 15.70 4.24 22.68
N ASP A 326 16.69 3.56 23.24
CA ASP A 326 17.28 3.91 24.53
C ASP A 326 18.02 5.26 24.45
N ALA A 327 18.76 5.50 23.37
CA ALA A 327 19.52 6.74 23.16
C ALA A 327 18.64 7.97 22.83
N LEU A 328 17.47 7.78 22.27
CA LEU A 328 16.49 8.82 21.93
C LEU A 328 15.28 8.81 22.89
N SER A 329 15.41 8.23 24.06
CA SER A 329 14.29 8.10 25.03
C SER A 329 13.65 9.44 25.41
N ASP A 330 14.43 10.51 25.46
CA ASP A 330 13.94 11.88 25.68
C ASP A 330 13.12 12.41 24.50
N VAL A 331 13.49 12.11 23.25
CA VAL A 331 12.70 12.43 22.04
C VAL A 331 11.39 11.66 22.06
N TYR A 332 11.45 10.34 22.30
CA TYR A 332 10.27 9.48 22.34
C TYR A 332 9.33 9.78 23.50
N SER A 333 9.83 10.33 24.60
CA SER A 333 9.01 10.76 25.74
C SER A 333 8.38 12.14 25.53
N ALA A 334 8.87 12.92 24.56
CA ALA A 334 8.39 14.27 24.27
C ALA A 334 7.45 14.30 23.04
N THR A 335 6.66 13.23 22.82
CA THR A 335 5.81 13.09 21.65
C THR A 335 4.80 14.23 21.49
N ASP A 336 4.29 14.81 22.59
CA ASP A 336 3.40 15.98 22.55
C ASP A 336 4.02 17.22 21.89
N ARG A 337 5.35 17.32 21.91
CA ARG A 337 6.08 18.38 21.22
C ARG A 337 6.05 18.19 19.69
N TYR A 338 6.10 16.94 19.25
CA TYR A 338 6.24 16.59 17.86
C TYR A 338 4.90 16.31 17.19
N LEU A 339 3.98 15.64 17.89
CA LEU A 339 2.69 15.23 17.38
C LEU A 339 1.59 16.07 18.01
N GLN A 340 1.16 17.11 17.29
CA GLN A 340 0.13 18.02 17.78
C GLN A 340 -1.30 17.43 17.59
N SER A 341 -1.49 16.60 16.57
CA SER A 341 -2.75 15.91 16.31
C SER A 341 -3.02 14.81 17.36
N PRO A 342 -4.18 14.80 18.05
CA PRO A 342 -4.52 13.75 18.99
C PRO A 342 -4.49 12.34 18.37
N VAL A 343 -5.01 12.18 17.15
CA VAL A 343 -5.05 10.90 16.46
C VAL A 343 -3.64 10.39 16.10
N MET A 344 -2.69 11.29 15.84
CA MET A 344 -1.31 10.88 15.60
C MET A 344 -0.60 10.47 16.89
N ARG A 345 -0.96 11.05 18.03
CA ARG A 345 -0.49 10.60 19.35
C ARG A 345 -1.05 9.23 19.70
N GLU A 346 -2.36 9.02 19.51
CA GLU A 346 -3.01 7.72 19.70
C GLU A 346 -2.36 6.64 18.81
N ALA A 347 -2.13 6.95 17.53
CA ALA A 347 -1.40 6.05 16.64
C ALA A 347 0.03 5.76 17.13
N TRP A 348 0.73 6.73 17.69
CA TRP A 348 2.03 6.52 18.32
C TRP A 348 1.95 5.57 19.50
N GLU A 349 0.98 5.75 20.40
CA GLU A 349 0.76 4.86 21.56
C GLU A 349 0.49 3.42 21.11
N GLU A 350 -0.33 3.22 20.07
CA GLU A 350 -0.59 1.91 19.49
C GLU A 350 0.69 1.28 18.88
N ILE A 351 1.52 2.09 18.18
CA ILE A 351 2.78 1.65 17.58
C ILE A 351 3.78 1.19 18.65
N VAL A 352 3.88 1.88 19.78
CA VAL A 352 4.86 1.56 20.82
C VAL A 352 4.39 0.49 21.79
N ALA A 353 3.08 0.29 21.93
CA ALA A 353 2.49 -0.65 22.87
C ALA A 353 3.11 -2.06 22.83
N PRO A 354 3.38 -2.68 21.66
CA PRO A 354 4.02 -4.00 21.59
C PRO A 354 5.43 -4.05 22.18
N TYR A 355 6.14 -2.91 22.19
CA TYR A 355 7.51 -2.81 22.73
C TYR A 355 7.54 -2.53 24.23
N LEU A 356 6.44 -2.02 24.79
CA LEU A 356 6.26 -1.70 26.21
C LEU A 356 5.56 -2.82 26.98
N ALA A 357 4.77 -3.63 26.28
CA ALA A 357 4.06 -4.75 26.89
C ALA A 357 5.04 -5.84 27.34
N ALA A 358 4.81 -6.44 28.52
CA ALA A 358 5.37 -7.74 28.83
C ALA A 358 5.00 -8.72 27.71
N ALA A 359 5.95 -9.56 27.28
CA ALA A 359 5.76 -10.46 26.13
C ALA A 359 4.38 -11.12 26.16
N ALA A 360 3.57 -10.81 25.13
CA ALA A 360 2.26 -11.44 24.98
C ALA A 360 2.43 -12.97 24.93
N PRO A 361 1.46 -13.76 25.41
CA PRO A 361 1.51 -15.20 25.26
C PRO A 361 1.72 -15.55 23.79
N LYS A 362 2.76 -16.34 23.51
CA LYS A 362 3.11 -16.75 22.16
C LYS A 362 1.94 -17.52 21.55
N ARG A 363 1.57 -17.15 20.31
CA ARG A 363 0.61 -17.95 19.54
C ARG A 363 1.16 -19.36 19.33
N ASN A 364 0.27 -20.34 19.25
CA ASN A 364 0.64 -21.73 19.04
C ASN A 364 -0.15 -22.30 17.86
N VAL A 365 0.54 -22.70 16.79
CA VAL A 365 -0.09 -23.19 15.56
C VAL A 365 -0.86 -24.52 15.72
N TYR A 366 -0.64 -25.24 16.81
CA TYR A 366 -1.36 -26.48 17.11
C TYR A 366 -2.59 -26.27 17.99
N LYS A 367 -2.83 -25.04 18.44
CA LYS A 367 -3.91 -24.67 19.37
C LYS A 367 -4.72 -23.46 18.87
N LEU A 368 -4.76 -23.27 17.56
CA LEU A 368 -5.50 -22.15 16.95
C LEU A 368 -7.01 -22.37 17.09
N GLU A 369 -7.71 -21.28 17.39
CA GLU A 369 -9.17 -21.22 17.32
C GLU A 369 -9.55 -20.81 15.90
N LEU A 370 -10.04 -21.75 15.12
CA LEU A 370 -10.26 -21.61 13.69
C LEU A 370 -11.76 -21.76 13.34
N ARG A 371 -12.24 -20.87 12.50
CA ARG A 371 -13.53 -20.99 11.83
C ARG A 371 -13.47 -22.13 10.79
N PRO A 372 -14.61 -22.65 10.33
CA PRO A 372 -14.63 -23.72 9.31
C PRO A 372 -13.78 -23.41 8.08
N THR A 373 -13.85 -22.17 7.57
CA THR A 373 -13.09 -21.70 6.40
C THR A 373 -11.59 -21.51 6.65
N GLU A 374 -11.16 -21.48 7.90
CA GLU A 374 -9.76 -21.32 8.32
C GLU A 374 -9.10 -22.67 8.64
N ARG A 375 -9.85 -23.80 8.61
CA ARG A 375 -9.35 -25.13 9.03
C ARG A 375 -8.14 -25.61 8.26
N PHE A 376 -8.00 -25.21 6.97
CA PHE A 376 -6.82 -25.53 6.18
C PHE A 376 -5.52 -25.07 6.86
N ILE A 377 -5.55 -23.98 7.66
CA ILE A 377 -4.39 -23.51 8.42
C ILE A 377 -3.89 -24.59 9.38
N ALA A 378 -4.83 -25.26 10.10
CA ALA A 378 -4.44 -26.38 10.98
C ALA A 378 -3.88 -27.54 10.17
N GLU A 379 -4.38 -27.80 8.98
CA GLU A 379 -3.92 -28.86 8.08
C GLU A 379 -2.50 -28.60 7.57
N LEU A 380 -2.10 -27.34 7.35
CA LEU A 380 -0.73 -26.96 6.97
C LEU A 380 0.29 -27.42 8.02
N PHE A 381 -0.04 -27.28 9.30
CA PHE A 381 0.86 -27.55 10.41
C PHE A 381 0.65 -28.94 11.06
N ALA A 382 -0.45 -29.64 10.76
CA ALA A 382 -0.76 -30.93 11.33
C ALA A 382 0.36 -31.98 11.16
N PRO A 383 1.07 -32.07 10.00
CA PRO A 383 2.15 -33.05 9.81
C PRO A 383 3.33 -32.88 10.76
N TYR A 384 3.49 -31.67 11.33
CA TYR A 384 4.63 -31.33 12.20
C TYR A 384 4.32 -31.47 13.68
N ARG A 385 3.05 -31.63 14.04
CA ARG A 385 2.64 -31.86 15.43
C ARG A 385 3.34 -33.12 15.97
N ASN A 386 4.05 -32.99 17.06
CA ASN A 386 4.82 -34.04 17.72
C ASN A 386 5.99 -34.61 16.85
N SER A 387 6.42 -33.92 15.79
CA SER A 387 7.55 -34.32 14.96
C SER A 387 8.91 -34.06 15.63
N GLY A 388 8.95 -33.23 16.66
CA GLY A 388 10.18 -32.74 17.26
C GLY A 388 10.95 -31.73 16.39
N LYS A 389 10.34 -31.27 15.28
CA LYS A 389 10.97 -30.36 14.34
C LYS A 389 10.65 -28.91 14.66
N ILE A 390 11.63 -28.05 14.45
CA ILE A 390 11.50 -26.61 14.38
C ILE A 390 11.16 -26.26 12.93
N LEU A 391 10.18 -25.38 12.73
CA LEU A 391 9.81 -24.96 11.36
C LEU A 391 10.40 -23.57 11.09
N TYR A 392 11.09 -23.46 9.96
CA TYR A 392 11.41 -22.19 9.33
C TYR A 392 10.44 -22.00 8.16
N VAL A 393 9.49 -21.09 8.32
CA VAL A 393 8.41 -20.89 7.36
C VAL A 393 8.69 -19.63 6.55
N ASP A 394 8.73 -19.76 5.22
CA ASP A 394 8.89 -18.67 4.26
C ASP A 394 7.56 -18.44 3.53
N ILE A 395 6.99 -17.26 3.70
CA ILE A 395 5.80 -16.81 2.99
C ILE A 395 6.24 -15.94 1.83
N TRP A 396 6.01 -16.43 0.63
CA TRP A 396 6.54 -15.83 -0.58
C TRP A 396 5.53 -15.79 -1.73
N GLN A 397 5.91 -15.16 -2.84
CA GLN A 397 5.12 -15.07 -4.06
C GLN A 397 6.03 -15.19 -5.27
N VAL A 398 5.56 -15.81 -6.35
CA VAL A 398 6.32 -16.02 -7.57
C VAL A 398 6.86 -14.72 -8.17
N TRP A 399 6.07 -13.65 -8.12
CA TRP A 399 6.40 -12.33 -8.64
C TRP A 399 7.14 -11.42 -7.64
N CYS A 400 7.37 -11.89 -6.42
CA CYS A 400 8.09 -11.14 -5.39
C CYS A 400 9.60 -11.14 -5.66
N GLY A 401 10.12 -10.01 -6.13
CA GLY A 401 11.55 -9.84 -6.42
C GLY A 401 12.47 -10.11 -5.23
N PRO A 402 12.25 -9.46 -4.05
CA PRO A 402 13.05 -9.72 -2.85
C PRO A 402 12.97 -11.18 -2.39
N CYS A 403 11.79 -11.83 -2.44
CA CYS A 403 11.67 -13.25 -2.09
C CYS A 403 12.61 -14.12 -2.95
N ARG A 404 12.64 -13.85 -4.25
CA ARG A 404 13.47 -14.60 -5.21
C ARG A 404 14.97 -14.39 -4.97
N GLN A 405 15.36 -13.21 -4.47
CA GLN A 405 16.75 -12.90 -4.10
C GLN A 405 17.19 -13.68 -2.86
N GLU A 406 16.29 -13.97 -1.94
CA GLU A 406 16.57 -14.71 -0.71
C GLU A 406 16.57 -16.25 -0.90
N MET A 407 15.97 -16.79 -1.96
CA MET A 407 15.87 -18.24 -2.18
C MET A 407 17.23 -18.95 -2.26
N PRO A 408 18.28 -18.44 -2.92
CA PRO A 408 19.60 -19.07 -2.90
C PRO A 408 20.19 -19.18 -1.48
N TYR A 409 19.98 -18.17 -0.64
CA TYR A 409 20.42 -18.18 0.75
C TYR A 409 19.58 -19.15 1.60
N SER A 410 18.31 -19.34 1.27
CA SER A 410 17.46 -20.34 1.93
C SER A 410 17.96 -21.76 1.62
N VAL A 411 18.39 -22.04 0.39
CA VAL A 411 19.03 -23.31 0.01
C VAL A 411 20.32 -23.53 0.81
N GLU A 412 21.19 -22.51 0.86
CA GLU A 412 22.44 -22.57 1.62
C GLU A 412 22.21 -22.78 3.12
N LEU A 413 21.21 -22.10 3.67
CA LEU A 413 20.80 -22.23 5.08
C LEU A 413 20.30 -23.65 5.38
N HIS A 414 19.50 -24.23 4.48
CA HIS A 414 19.05 -25.61 4.57
C HIS A 414 20.24 -26.59 4.59
N GLU A 415 21.21 -26.41 3.69
CA GLU A 415 22.42 -27.24 3.66
C GLU A 415 23.22 -27.14 4.96
N LYS A 416 23.42 -25.94 5.51
CA LYS A 416 24.11 -25.71 6.78
C LYS A 416 23.42 -26.35 7.98
N LEU A 417 22.10 -26.51 7.93
CA LEU A 417 21.30 -27.14 8.99
C LEU A 417 20.99 -28.61 8.72
N GLN A 418 21.62 -29.22 7.71
CA GLN A 418 21.40 -30.61 7.38
C GLN A 418 21.70 -31.52 8.58
N GLY A 419 20.81 -32.47 8.88
CA GLY A 419 20.92 -33.35 10.03
C GLY A 419 20.40 -32.75 11.36
N ARG A 420 19.98 -31.50 11.35
CA ARG A 420 19.28 -30.86 12.48
C ARG A 420 17.76 -31.01 12.34
N PRO A 421 17.01 -31.03 13.44
CA PRO A 421 15.55 -31.15 13.42
C PRO A 421 14.87 -29.83 13.00
N VAL A 422 15.29 -29.27 11.85
CA VAL A 422 14.70 -28.08 11.25
C VAL A 422 14.00 -28.48 9.95
N GLU A 423 12.78 -28.04 9.76
CA GLU A 423 12.03 -28.23 8.53
C GLU A 423 11.78 -26.87 7.87
N PHE A 424 12.09 -26.76 6.58
CA PHE A 424 11.79 -25.60 5.78
C PHE A 424 10.41 -25.75 5.15
N VAL A 425 9.55 -24.75 5.32
CA VAL A 425 8.17 -24.75 4.80
C VAL A 425 7.97 -23.50 3.97
N TYR A 426 7.85 -23.66 2.65
CA TYR A 426 7.64 -22.56 1.70
C TYR A 426 6.15 -22.45 1.39
N LEU A 427 5.50 -21.39 1.86
CA LEU A 427 4.08 -21.10 1.62
C LEU A 427 3.98 -20.06 0.49
N CYS A 428 3.66 -20.52 -0.71
CA CYS A 428 3.45 -19.63 -1.85
C CYS A 428 2.02 -19.10 -1.85
N THR A 429 1.89 -17.76 -1.77
CA THR A 429 0.60 -17.06 -1.72
C THR A 429 0.36 -16.25 -2.99
N SER A 430 -0.90 -15.94 -3.32
CA SER A 430 -1.30 -15.00 -4.39
C SER A 430 -0.51 -15.16 -5.70
N SER A 431 -0.36 -16.38 -6.17
CA SER A 431 0.42 -16.75 -7.34
C SER A 431 -0.29 -17.82 -8.16
N ASP A 432 -0.09 -17.82 -9.49
CA ASP A 432 -0.59 -18.89 -10.36
C ASP A 432 0.09 -20.23 -10.03
N LYS A 433 -0.71 -21.31 -10.03
CA LYS A 433 -0.22 -22.65 -9.69
C LYS A 433 0.84 -23.16 -10.67
N GLY A 434 0.65 -22.89 -11.96
CA GLY A 434 1.61 -23.32 -12.99
C GLY A 434 2.92 -22.55 -12.93
N ASP A 435 2.85 -21.25 -12.54
CA ASP A 435 4.05 -20.45 -12.31
C ASP A 435 4.79 -20.94 -11.06
N PHE A 436 4.07 -21.24 -9.98
CA PHE A 436 4.65 -21.84 -8.79
C PHE A 436 5.41 -23.13 -9.09
N ASP A 437 4.79 -24.09 -9.80
CA ASP A 437 5.40 -25.36 -10.12
C ASP A 437 6.69 -25.22 -10.95
N ARG A 438 6.79 -24.21 -11.81
CA ARG A 438 8.00 -23.89 -12.57
C ARG A 438 9.07 -23.23 -11.72
N GLU A 439 8.66 -22.27 -10.88
CA GLU A 439 9.61 -21.44 -10.14
C GLU A 439 10.27 -22.18 -8.97
N ILE A 440 9.61 -23.11 -8.29
CA ILE A 440 10.25 -23.90 -7.21
C ILE A 440 11.46 -24.72 -7.74
N VAL A 441 11.35 -25.24 -8.98
CA VAL A 441 12.45 -25.95 -9.64
C VAL A 441 13.56 -24.99 -10.04
N LYS A 442 13.20 -23.86 -10.66
CA LYS A 442 14.17 -22.85 -11.11
C LYS A 442 14.92 -22.19 -9.97
N LEU A 443 14.29 -21.99 -8.82
CA LEU A 443 14.89 -21.40 -7.62
C LEU A 443 15.64 -22.43 -6.76
N GLY A 444 15.61 -23.72 -7.12
CA GLY A 444 16.34 -24.77 -6.42
C GLY A 444 15.74 -25.18 -5.07
N ILE A 445 14.49 -24.78 -4.79
CA ILE A 445 13.84 -25.08 -3.50
C ILE A 445 12.94 -26.34 -3.53
N ALA A 446 12.82 -26.99 -4.67
CA ALA A 446 11.94 -28.15 -4.84
C ALA A 446 12.25 -29.28 -3.84
N ASP A 447 13.53 -29.50 -3.51
CA ASP A 447 14.02 -30.58 -2.66
C ASP A 447 14.57 -30.08 -1.31
N THR A 448 14.48 -28.78 -1.00
CA THR A 448 15.04 -28.19 0.23
C THR A 448 14.05 -28.12 1.39
N GLY A 449 12.77 -28.46 1.16
CA GLY A 449 11.75 -28.43 2.19
C GLY A 449 10.37 -28.72 1.63
N LYS A 450 9.35 -28.39 2.40
CA LYS A 450 7.96 -28.56 2.00
C LYS A 450 7.46 -27.35 1.24
N ASN A 451 7.20 -27.50 -0.05
CA ASN A 451 6.62 -26.46 -0.89
C ASN A 451 5.09 -26.61 -0.94
N ILE A 452 4.36 -25.57 -0.56
CA ILE A 452 2.89 -25.54 -0.48
C ILE A 452 2.38 -24.34 -1.25
N TRP A 453 1.56 -24.57 -2.26
CA TRP A 453 0.84 -23.52 -2.95
C TRP A 453 -0.53 -23.32 -2.28
N LEU A 454 -0.88 -22.07 -2.03
CA LEU A 454 -2.17 -21.66 -1.50
C LEU A 454 -2.96 -20.97 -2.61
N ASN A 455 -4.21 -21.35 -2.79
CA ASN A 455 -5.09 -20.64 -3.70
C ASN A 455 -5.37 -19.21 -3.18
N GLU A 456 -6.08 -18.40 -3.96
CA GLU A 456 -6.27 -16.97 -3.63
C GLU A 456 -7.05 -16.77 -2.32
N ASP A 457 -8.07 -17.57 -2.05
CA ASP A 457 -8.84 -17.51 -0.79
C ASP A 457 -7.98 -17.93 0.41
N GLU A 458 -7.29 -19.07 0.30
CA GLU A 458 -6.38 -19.56 1.35
C GLU A 458 -5.26 -18.56 1.63
N SER A 459 -4.69 -17.98 0.58
CA SER A 459 -3.65 -16.95 0.67
C SER A 459 -4.15 -15.73 1.46
N ARG A 460 -5.33 -15.24 1.14
CA ARG A 460 -5.94 -14.09 1.79
C ARG A 460 -6.29 -14.36 3.24
N ILE A 461 -6.92 -15.52 3.50
CA ILE A 461 -7.30 -15.95 4.85
C ILE A 461 -6.07 -16.13 5.74
N LEU A 462 -5.03 -16.84 5.25
CA LEU A 462 -3.79 -17.04 6.02
C LEU A 462 -3.12 -15.71 6.37
N ARG A 463 -2.96 -14.82 5.37
CA ARG A 463 -2.33 -13.53 5.59
C ARG A 463 -3.13 -12.67 6.58
N HIS A 464 -4.45 -12.65 6.46
CA HIS A 464 -5.31 -11.95 7.41
C HIS A 464 -5.19 -12.54 8.82
N TYR A 465 -5.32 -13.86 8.96
CA TYR A 465 -5.29 -14.55 10.27
C TYR A 465 -3.99 -14.27 11.05
N PHE A 466 -2.86 -14.25 10.36
CA PHE A 466 -1.55 -14.02 10.97
C PHE A 466 -1.06 -12.57 10.87
N GLY A 467 -1.79 -11.66 10.24
CA GLY A 467 -1.39 -10.27 10.08
C GLY A 467 -0.21 -10.07 9.12
N VAL A 468 -0.06 -10.94 8.11
CA VAL A 468 1.02 -10.85 7.12
C VAL A 468 0.71 -9.76 6.10
N SER A 469 1.35 -8.61 6.21
CA SER A 469 1.11 -7.45 5.36
C SER A 469 1.89 -7.44 4.04
N GLY A 470 3.04 -8.14 3.98
CA GLY A 470 3.92 -8.18 2.80
C GLY A 470 4.71 -9.46 2.69
N THR A 471 5.45 -9.62 1.59
CA THR A 471 6.40 -10.70 1.32
C THR A 471 7.75 -10.12 0.87
N PRO A 472 8.89 -10.78 1.19
CA PRO A 472 8.99 -12.00 1.99
C PRO A 472 8.58 -11.81 3.44
N HIS A 473 8.10 -12.87 4.08
CA HIS A 473 7.81 -12.88 5.51
C HIS A 473 8.17 -14.23 6.11
N TYR A 474 8.89 -14.24 7.25
CA TYR A 474 9.45 -15.45 7.81
C TYR A 474 8.94 -15.71 9.23
N TRP A 475 8.65 -16.98 9.52
CA TRP A 475 8.35 -17.43 10.88
C TRP A 475 9.35 -18.47 11.36
N ILE A 476 9.59 -18.47 12.64
CA ILE A 476 10.23 -19.62 13.33
C ILE A 476 9.23 -20.16 14.34
N ILE A 477 8.87 -21.44 14.18
CA ILE A 477 7.92 -22.15 15.02
C ILE A 477 8.68 -23.28 15.71
N GLY A 478 8.62 -23.31 17.03
CA GLY A 478 9.26 -24.35 17.86
C GLY A 478 8.56 -25.70 17.73
N GLU A 479 9.22 -26.75 18.19
CA GLU A 479 8.72 -28.13 18.15
C GLU A 479 7.33 -28.33 18.78
N ASN A 480 6.98 -27.49 19.77
CA ASN A 480 5.67 -27.51 20.44
C ASN A 480 4.59 -26.71 19.72
N GLY A 481 4.92 -26.09 18.57
CA GLY A 481 4.03 -25.24 17.80
C GLY A 481 3.97 -23.77 18.26
N ASP A 482 4.73 -23.40 19.27
CA ASP A 482 4.81 -22.02 19.73
C ASP A 482 5.63 -21.18 18.76
N PHE A 483 5.16 -19.98 18.40
CA PHE A 483 5.97 -19.05 17.64
C PHE A 483 7.19 -18.60 18.47
N VAL A 484 8.37 -18.94 17.98
CA VAL A 484 9.65 -18.38 18.47
C VAL A 484 9.81 -16.97 17.93
N SER A 485 9.48 -16.78 16.64
CA SER A 485 9.42 -15.48 15.98
C SER A 485 8.29 -15.49 14.95
N GLU A 486 7.43 -14.47 14.97
CA GLU A 486 6.41 -14.21 13.96
C GLU A 486 6.90 -13.25 12.87
N SER A 487 8.12 -12.75 12.99
CA SER A 487 8.83 -11.93 12.00
C SER A 487 10.32 -12.23 12.16
N ALA A 488 10.73 -13.40 11.68
CA ALA A 488 12.13 -13.81 11.68
C ALA A 488 12.92 -13.04 10.61
N THR A 489 14.24 -13.01 10.78
CA THR A 489 15.15 -12.42 9.80
C THR A 489 15.26 -13.28 8.54
N ASP A 490 15.70 -12.65 7.45
CA ASP A 490 15.89 -13.25 6.14
C ASP A 490 16.89 -14.43 6.19
N PRO A 491 16.82 -15.37 5.26
CA PRO A 491 17.79 -16.47 5.16
C PRO A 491 19.24 -16.00 5.02
N SER A 492 19.49 -14.86 4.39
CA SER A 492 20.81 -14.26 4.22
C SER A 492 21.39 -13.63 5.50
N ASP A 493 20.56 -13.33 6.51
CA ASP A 493 21.02 -12.79 7.78
C ASP A 493 21.67 -13.90 8.62
N PRO A 494 22.96 -13.76 9.04
CA PRO A 494 23.62 -14.73 9.90
C PRO A 494 22.87 -15.05 11.21
N LYS A 495 22.09 -14.12 11.71
CA LYS A 495 21.27 -14.31 12.93
C LYS A 495 20.22 -15.40 12.76
N THR A 496 19.72 -15.61 11.52
CA THR A 496 18.75 -16.67 11.25
C THR A 496 19.38 -18.03 11.47
N TYR A 497 20.58 -18.26 10.95
CA TYR A 497 21.34 -19.48 11.21
C TYR A 497 21.63 -19.68 12.70
N GLU A 498 22.15 -18.66 13.37
CA GLU A 498 22.49 -18.72 14.81
C GLU A 498 21.27 -19.06 15.66
N MET A 499 20.12 -18.45 15.36
CA MET A 499 18.86 -18.71 16.07
C MET A 499 18.37 -20.14 15.87
N LEU A 500 18.29 -20.60 14.61
CA LEU A 500 17.86 -21.96 14.28
C LEU A 500 18.82 -23.00 14.89
N TRP A 501 20.12 -22.78 14.79
CA TRP A 501 21.13 -23.64 15.39
C TRP A 501 20.94 -23.78 16.89
N LYS A 502 20.85 -22.65 17.60
CA LYS A 502 20.64 -22.60 19.06
C LYS A 502 19.37 -23.33 19.51
N LEU A 503 18.30 -23.25 18.74
CA LEU A 503 17.05 -23.95 19.06
C LEU A 503 17.18 -25.49 18.95
N THR A 504 18.18 -25.99 18.22
CA THR A 504 18.46 -27.41 18.05
C THR A 504 19.52 -27.95 19.02
N GLU A 505 20.15 -27.10 19.81
CA GLU A 505 21.06 -27.48 20.88
C GLU A 505 20.25 -27.82 22.15
N LYS A 506 19.82 -29.08 22.28
CA LYS A 506 19.15 -29.61 23.46
C LYS A 506 20.01 -30.65 24.16
#